data_d492b9366810171d52235164fb02473e
#
_entry.id   d492b9366810171d52235164fb02473e
#
_cell.length_a   1.000
_cell.length_b   1.000
_cell.length_c   1.000
_cell.angle_alpha   90.00
_cell.angle_beta   90.00
_cell.angle_gamma   90.00
#
_symmetry.space_group_name_H-M   'P 1'
#
loop_
_entity.id
_entity.type
_entity.pdbx_description
1 polymer ?
#
loop_
_entity_poly.entity_id
_entity_poly.type
_entity_poly.pdbx_seq_one_letter_code
_entity_poly.pdbx_strand_id
1 'polypeptide(L)'
;MTNSECYRILELPVGASDALIKKQFKKLALRFHPDRNPSPEAHEHFILISNAVDQLLKAKDTATTQTRKKSRPTNPEKKRAEQEQRIRVAKERFEQQRRSDELEQERYFRSLTTGKKWQLYKLIALLSFTLSIVLLLDLMLPHHQEKDKMVAFYPKAIGGIKYDYVYEIAFSKNNTLFAQRFFENWKLSESPVIIEKSRLFHTPVSFHEMNSSPSIQACFDFNLAAFGLPLMILFLVPLIPYFFKRKTVYFTFLYHVSFWLIGPLGIIILGTGERLSHLLTLGFA
;
A
#
# COMPACT_ATOMS: atom_id res chain seq x y z
N MET A 1 -13.97 44.89 -27.45
CA MET A 1 -15.35 44.41 -27.70
C MET A 1 -16.33 45.45 -27.20
N THR A 2 -17.43 45.70 -27.91
CA THR A 2 -18.48 46.60 -27.46
C THR A 2 -19.41 45.86 -26.47
N ASN A 3 -20.11 46.61 -25.59
CA ASN A 3 -21.03 45.97 -24.63
C ASN A 3 -22.16 45.19 -25.35
N SER A 4 -22.63 45.67 -26.51
CA SER A 4 -23.60 44.94 -27.31
C SER A 4 -23.10 43.59 -27.85
N GLU A 5 -21.81 43.53 -28.25
CA GLU A 5 -21.15 42.28 -28.66
C GLU A 5 -21.02 41.32 -27.51
N CYS A 6 -20.69 41.80 -26.30
CA CYS A 6 -20.64 40.93 -25.11
C CYS A 6 -21.98 40.27 -24.79
N TYR A 7 -23.10 41.03 -24.90
CA TYR A 7 -24.41 40.41 -24.72
C TYR A 7 -24.75 39.38 -25.80
N ARG A 8 -24.33 39.64 -27.07
CA ARG A 8 -24.52 38.67 -28.16
C ARG A 8 -23.74 37.39 -27.96
N ILE A 9 -22.47 37.49 -27.51
CA ILE A 9 -21.63 36.32 -27.20
C ILE A 9 -22.24 35.47 -26.08
N LEU A 10 -22.87 36.13 -25.12
CA LEU A 10 -23.53 35.44 -24.02
C LEU A 10 -24.97 34.96 -24.34
N GLU A 11 -25.42 35.16 -25.58
CA GLU A 11 -26.82 34.84 -25.99
C GLU A 11 -27.87 35.52 -25.10
N LEU A 12 -27.60 36.77 -24.69
CA LEU A 12 -28.46 37.52 -23.79
C LEU A 12 -28.97 38.81 -24.44
N PRO A 13 -30.18 39.30 -24.10
CA PRO A 13 -30.65 40.63 -24.52
C PRO A 13 -29.81 41.73 -23.87
N VAL A 14 -29.62 42.82 -24.59
CA VAL A 14 -28.88 44.00 -24.10
C VAL A 14 -29.57 44.51 -22.82
N GLY A 15 -28.79 44.70 -21.74
CA GLY A 15 -29.30 45.15 -20.46
C GLY A 15 -29.70 44.03 -19.50
N ALA A 16 -29.45 42.78 -19.81
CA ALA A 16 -29.70 41.64 -18.91
C ALA A 16 -29.12 41.87 -17.51
N SER A 17 -29.82 41.36 -16.48
CA SER A 17 -29.37 41.47 -15.10
C SER A 17 -28.11 40.67 -14.80
N ASP A 18 -27.35 41.06 -13.77
CA ASP A 18 -26.09 40.34 -13.37
C ASP A 18 -26.35 38.90 -13.00
N ALA A 19 -27.51 38.59 -12.44
CA ALA A 19 -27.96 37.24 -12.13
C ALA A 19 -28.11 36.38 -13.41
N LEU A 20 -28.68 36.96 -14.46
CA LEU A 20 -28.85 36.31 -15.76
C LEU A 20 -27.49 36.13 -16.45
N ILE A 21 -26.61 37.14 -16.41
CA ILE A 21 -25.24 37.08 -16.98
C ILE A 21 -24.45 35.93 -16.32
N LYS A 22 -24.46 35.85 -14.97
CA LYS A 22 -23.78 34.79 -14.22
C LYS A 22 -24.37 33.39 -14.48
N LYS A 23 -25.70 33.30 -14.60
CA LYS A 23 -26.40 32.05 -14.90
C LYS A 23 -26.06 31.52 -16.29
N GLN A 24 -26.07 32.40 -17.31
CA GLN A 24 -25.76 32.02 -18.67
C GLN A 24 -24.28 31.71 -18.85
N PHE A 25 -23.40 32.48 -18.21
CA PHE A 25 -21.97 32.17 -18.15
C PHE A 25 -21.72 30.74 -17.64
N LYS A 26 -22.31 30.37 -16.52
CA LYS A 26 -22.15 29.02 -15.96
C LYS A 26 -22.59 27.93 -16.92
N LYS A 27 -23.68 28.17 -17.67
CA LYS A 27 -24.19 27.23 -18.68
C LYS A 27 -23.21 27.08 -19.87
N LEU A 28 -22.74 28.20 -20.40
CA LEU A 28 -21.81 28.20 -21.54
C LEU A 28 -20.41 27.71 -21.15
N ALA A 29 -19.92 28.09 -19.97
CA ALA A 29 -18.65 27.62 -19.44
C ALA A 29 -18.60 26.09 -19.27
N LEU A 30 -19.71 25.47 -18.84
CA LEU A 30 -19.80 24.00 -18.77
C LEU A 30 -19.82 23.33 -20.15
N ARG A 31 -20.40 24.01 -21.16
CA ARG A 31 -20.49 23.50 -22.55
C ARG A 31 -19.13 23.58 -23.27
N PHE A 32 -18.37 24.62 -23.04
CA PHE A 32 -17.10 24.92 -23.71
C PHE A 32 -15.87 24.72 -22.78
N HIS A 33 -16.03 24.01 -21.68
CA HIS A 33 -14.94 23.75 -20.75
C HIS A 33 -13.87 22.87 -21.41
N PRO A 34 -12.56 23.24 -21.33
CA PRO A 34 -11.48 22.50 -22.00
C PRO A 34 -11.35 21.04 -21.54
N ASP A 35 -11.75 20.76 -20.31
CA ASP A 35 -11.75 19.41 -19.74
C ASP A 35 -12.88 18.51 -20.29
N ARG A 36 -13.97 19.10 -20.79
CA ARG A 36 -15.12 18.37 -21.35
C ARG A 36 -15.22 18.43 -22.87
N ASN A 37 -14.62 19.43 -23.47
CA ASN A 37 -14.62 19.64 -24.92
C ASN A 37 -13.19 20.04 -25.37
N PRO A 38 -12.36 19.07 -25.79
CA PRO A 38 -10.96 19.29 -26.14
C PRO A 38 -10.78 19.96 -27.54
N SER A 39 -11.84 20.40 -28.22
CA SER A 39 -11.69 21.03 -29.51
C SER A 39 -11.05 22.43 -29.40
N PRO A 40 -10.16 22.82 -30.30
CA PRO A 40 -9.54 24.15 -30.27
C PRO A 40 -10.57 25.29 -30.38
N GLU A 41 -11.65 25.08 -31.09
CA GLU A 41 -12.77 26.04 -31.22
C GLU A 41 -13.48 26.26 -29.88
N ALA A 42 -13.65 25.19 -29.08
CA ALA A 42 -14.25 25.31 -27.74
C ALA A 42 -13.38 26.14 -26.79
N HIS A 43 -12.07 26.03 -26.90
CA HIS A 43 -11.14 26.85 -26.11
C HIS A 43 -11.24 28.34 -26.46
N GLU A 44 -11.29 28.69 -27.76
CA GLU A 44 -11.47 30.06 -28.19
C GLU A 44 -12.82 30.65 -27.73
N HIS A 45 -13.89 29.87 -27.87
CA HIS A 45 -15.21 30.23 -27.35
C HIS A 45 -15.22 30.47 -25.84
N PHE A 46 -14.55 29.62 -25.07
CA PHE A 46 -14.44 29.81 -23.64
C PHE A 46 -13.75 31.11 -23.24
N ILE A 47 -12.67 31.47 -23.93
CA ILE A 47 -11.95 32.74 -23.73
C ILE A 47 -12.84 33.94 -24.08
N LEU A 48 -13.56 33.88 -25.19
CA LEU A 48 -14.49 34.94 -25.60
C LEU A 48 -15.62 35.15 -24.59
N ILE A 49 -16.23 34.08 -24.11
CA ILE A 49 -17.28 34.11 -23.10
C ILE A 49 -16.77 34.71 -21.78
N SER A 50 -15.59 34.29 -21.32
CA SER A 50 -14.97 34.78 -20.09
C SER A 50 -14.68 36.28 -20.17
N ASN A 51 -14.10 36.73 -21.28
CA ASN A 51 -13.81 38.15 -21.52
C ASN A 51 -15.09 39.01 -21.61
N ALA A 52 -16.16 38.50 -22.24
CA ALA A 52 -17.44 39.18 -22.34
C ALA A 52 -18.09 39.39 -20.96
N VAL A 53 -18.08 38.36 -20.08
CA VAL A 53 -18.60 38.48 -18.71
C VAL A 53 -17.81 39.48 -17.89
N ASP A 54 -16.47 39.38 -17.94
CA ASP A 54 -15.59 40.28 -17.20
C ASP A 54 -15.81 41.76 -17.60
N GLN A 55 -15.97 42.00 -18.89
CA GLN A 55 -16.23 43.35 -19.38
C GLN A 55 -17.59 43.88 -18.93
N LEU A 56 -18.67 43.09 -19.03
CA LEU A 56 -20.02 43.52 -18.61
C LEU A 56 -20.13 43.75 -17.10
N LEU A 57 -19.48 42.90 -16.28
CA LEU A 57 -19.49 43.06 -14.82
C LEU A 57 -18.64 44.27 -14.40
N LYS A 58 -17.47 44.49 -15.00
CA LYS A 58 -16.63 45.68 -14.75
C LYS A 58 -17.30 46.96 -15.18
N ALA A 59 -17.99 47.00 -16.34
CA ALA A 59 -18.69 48.18 -16.83
C ALA A 59 -19.85 48.57 -15.87
N LYS A 60 -20.51 47.61 -15.28
CA LYS A 60 -21.60 47.85 -14.27
C LYS A 60 -21.01 48.24 -12.93
N ASP A 61 -19.95 47.62 -12.47
CA ASP A 61 -19.26 48.00 -11.23
C ASP A 61 -18.72 49.42 -11.27
N THR A 62 -18.22 49.90 -12.43
CA THR A 62 -17.79 51.29 -12.60
C THR A 62 -18.98 52.27 -12.56
N ALA A 63 -20.14 51.90 -13.10
CA ALA A 63 -21.37 52.69 -12.99
C ALA A 63 -21.92 52.74 -11.57
N THR A 64 -21.89 51.63 -10.84
CA THR A 64 -22.35 51.51 -9.44
C THR A 64 -21.36 52.12 -8.46
N THR A 65 -20.06 52.09 -8.77
CA THR A 65 -18.99 52.63 -7.91
C THR A 65 -18.96 54.17 -7.90
N GLN A 66 -19.46 54.83 -8.95
CA GLN A 66 -19.57 56.29 -8.93
C GLN A 66 -20.62 56.81 -7.94
N THR A 67 -21.67 55.99 -7.65
CA THR A 67 -22.69 56.34 -6.59
C THR A 67 -22.26 55.89 -5.20
N ARG A 68 -21.35 54.94 -5.06
CA ARG A 68 -20.91 54.39 -3.76
C ARG A 68 -19.57 54.98 -3.23
N LYS A 69 -18.84 55.75 -4.04
CA LYS A 69 -17.59 56.43 -3.66
C LYS A 69 -17.75 57.69 -2.78
N LYS A 70 -18.89 57.90 -2.14
CA LYS A 70 -19.02 58.84 -1.04
C LYS A 70 -18.95 58.17 0.34
N SER A 71 -18.20 57.09 0.47
CA SER A 71 -17.94 56.42 1.73
C SER A 71 -16.46 56.53 2.11
N ARG A 72 -16.23 57.44 3.07
CA ARG A 72 -15.01 57.60 3.91
C ARG A 72 -13.66 57.47 3.26
N PRO A 73 -12.77 58.46 3.38
CA PRO A 73 -11.35 58.31 3.12
C PRO A 73 -10.80 57.32 4.14
N THR A 74 -10.68 56.05 3.74
CA THR A 74 -9.97 55.05 4.53
C THR A 74 -8.49 55.36 4.40
N ASN A 75 -7.94 55.94 5.50
CA ASN A 75 -6.53 56.22 5.63
C ASN A 75 -5.71 54.99 5.17
N PRO A 76 -4.84 55.08 4.15
CA PRO A 76 -4.08 53.95 3.66
C PRO A 76 -3.20 53.30 4.72
N GLU A 77 -2.77 54.07 5.73
CA GLU A 77 -2.02 53.58 6.88
C GLU A 77 -2.88 52.65 7.76
N LYS A 78 -4.18 52.96 7.95
CA LYS A 78 -5.09 52.11 8.74
C LYS A 78 -5.32 50.77 8.04
N LYS A 79 -5.45 50.76 6.71
CA LYS A 79 -5.57 49.50 5.95
C LYS A 79 -4.31 48.64 6.01
N ARG A 80 -3.12 49.26 5.96
CA ARG A 80 -1.85 48.56 6.14
C ARG A 80 -1.73 47.98 7.55
N ALA A 81 -2.03 48.75 8.58
CA ALA A 81 -2.05 48.28 9.96
C ALA A 81 -3.01 47.11 10.21
N GLU A 82 -4.25 47.19 9.65
CA GLU A 82 -5.23 46.10 9.72
C GLU A 82 -4.76 44.83 8.97
N GLN A 83 -4.08 45.00 7.82
CA GLN A 83 -3.51 43.91 7.06
C GLN A 83 -2.33 43.25 7.79
N GLU A 84 -1.44 44.05 8.34
CA GLU A 84 -0.31 43.57 9.16
C GLU A 84 -0.79 42.82 10.41
N GLN A 85 -1.83 43.36 11.07
CA GLN A 85 -2.44 42.69 12.21
C GLN A 85 -3.06 41.33 11.83
N ARG A 86 -3.78 41.25 10.69
CA ARG A 86 -4.32 39.99 10.18
C ARG A 86 -3.22 38.96 9.87
N ILE A 87 -2.13 39.41 9.25
CA ILE A 87 -0.97 38.56 8.96
C ILE A 87 -0.32 38.07 10.24
N ARG A 88 -0.16 38.96 11.24
CA ARG A 88 0.40 38.61 12.55
C ARG A 88 -0.45 37.55 13.28
N VAL A 89 -1.77 37.78 13.35
CA VAL A 89 -2.73 36.84 13.96
C VAL A 89 -2.75 35.50 13.20
N ALA A 90 -2.70 35.53 11.86
CA ALA A 90 -2.63 34.30 11.07
C ALA A 90 -1.32 33.51 11.33
N LYS A 91 -0.20 34.20 11.42
CA LYS A 91 1.09 33.61 11.75
C LYS A 91 1.11 32.99 13.16
N GLU A 92 0.57 33.70 14.15
CA GLU A 92 0.46 33.18 15.52
C GLU A 92 -0.41 31.93 15.59
N ARG A 93 -1.57 31.90 14.88
CA ARG A 93 -2.43 30.72 14.81
C ARG A 93 -1.71 29.53 14.15
N PHE A 94 -0.98 29.80 13.06
CA PHE A 94 -0.21 28.77 12.38
C PHE A 94 0.90 28.20 13.27
N GLU A 95 1.61 29.06 14.00
CA GLU A 95 2.63 28.61 14.95
C GLU A 95 2.04 27.82 16.13
N GLN A 96 0.87 28.25 16.64
CA GLN A 96 0.16 27.50 17.69
C GLN A 96 -0.28 26.13 17.19
N GLN A 97 -0.87 26.07 15.99
CA GLN A 97 -1.29 24.81 15.38
C GLN A 97 -0.09 23.88 15.16
N ARG A 98 1.01 24.40 14.62
CA ARG A 98 2.24 23.61 14.44
C ARG A 98 2.79 23.05 15.76
N ARG A 99 2.78 23.86 16.83
CA ARG A 99 3.19 23.38 18.17
C ARG A 99 2.25 22.30 18.72
N SER A 100 0.94 22.44 18.52
CA SER A 100 -0.02 21.42 18.95
C SER A 100 0.19 20.10 18.19
N ASP A 101 0.41 20.18 16.87
CA ASP A 101 0.66 19.00 16.03
C ASP A 101 1.99 18.31 16.43
N GLU A 102 3.03 19.08 16.72
CA GLU A 102 4.30 18.55 17.21
C GLU A 102 4.15 17.82 18.56
N LEU A 103 3.36 18.39 19.48
CA LEU A 103 3.08 17.78 20.79
C LEU A 103 2.23 16.51 20.65
N GLU A 104 1.25 16.49 19.76
CA GLU A 104 0.46 15.30 19.49
C GLU A 104 1.31 14.18 18.88
N GLN A 105 2.17 14.50 17.91
CA GLN A 105 3.11 13.54 17.35
C GLN A 105 4.08 13.00 18.43
N GLU A 106 4.54 13.86 19.36
CA GLU A 106 5.36 13.41 20.49
C GLU A 106 4.62 12.45 21.42
N ARG A 107 3.38 12.79 21.79
CA ARG A 107 2.54 11.94 22.65
C ARG A 107 2.29 10.58 21.97
N TYR A 108 1.97 10.61 20.68
CA TYR A 108 1.75 9.39 19.90
C TYR A 108 3.03 8.54 19.85
N PHE A 109 4.17 9.12 19.48
CA PHE A 109 5.45 8.41 19.45
C PHE A 109 5.83 7.83 20.83
N ARG A 110 5.65 8.59 21.89
CA ARG A 110 5.84 8.12 23.26
C ARG A 110 4.92 6.94 23.57
N SER A 111 3.66 7.00 23.18
CA SER A 111 2.71 5.91 23.41
C SER A 111 3.10 4.59 22.73
N LEU A 112 3.82 4.67 21.60
CA LEU A 112 4.33 3.50 20.88
C LEU A 112 5.65 2.98 21.50
N THR A 113 6.52 3.87 21.98
CA THR A 113 7.88 3.54 22.45
C THR A 113 8.01 3.34 23.96
N THR A 114 6.89 3.46 24.71
CA THR A 114 6.88 3.29 26.16
C THR A 114 5.74 2.38 26.62
N GLY A 115 5.88 1.83 27.83
CA GLY A 115 4.85 1.02 28.47
C GLY A 115 4.71 -0.39 27.91
N LYS A 116 3.54 -1.01 28.17
CA LYS A 116 3.24 -2.41 27.81
C LYS A 116 3.31 -2.69 26.31
N LYS A 117 2.88 -1.74 25.48
CA LYS A 117 2.93 -1.87 24.01
C LYS A 117 4.36 -2.03 23.51
N TRP A 118 5.28 -1.25 24.04
CA TRP A 118 6.69 -1.37 23.68
C TRP A 118 7.35 -2.64 24.20
N GLN A 119 6.95 -3.13 25.38
CA GLN A 119 7.44 -4.42 25.90
C GLN A 119 6.98 -5.58 24.99
N LEU A 120 5.69 -5.57 24.60
CA LEU A 120 5.15 -6.55 23.65
C LEU A 120 5.86 -6.47 22.30
N TYR A 121 6.12 -5.25 21.80
CA TYR A 121 6.89 -5.08 20.57
C TYR A 121 8.29 -5.67 20.64
N LYS A 122 8.99 -5.49 21.76
CA LYS A 122 10.31 -6.10 21.97
C LYS A 122 10.25 -7.63 21.93
N LEU A 123 9.20 -8.19 22.51
CA LEU A 123 8.97 -9.64 22.48
C LEU A 123 8.75 -10.13 21.03
N ILE A 124 7.92 -9.43 20.26
CA ILE A 124 7.69 -9.75 18.85
C ILE A 124 9.00 -9.65 18.06
N ALA A 125 9.78 -8.58 18.26
CA ALA A 125 11.06 -8.40 17.57
C ALA A 125 12.06 -9.51 17.92
N LEU A 126 12.13 -9.93 19.18
CA LEU A 126 12.98 -11.03 19.64
C LEU A 126 12.53 -12.36 19.02
N LEU A 127 11.23 -12.67 19.08
CA LEU A 127 10.69 -13.91 18.50
C LEU A 127 10.86 -13.94 16.98
N SER A 128 10.65 -12.83 16.30
CA SER A 128 10.90 -12.71 14.86
C SER A 128 12.38 -12.93 14.52
N PHE A 129 13.28 -12.37 15.30
CA PHE A 129 14.72 -12.55 15.11
C PHE A 129 15.14 -14.02 15.33
N THR A 130 14.65 -14.66 16.41
CA THR A 130 14.94 -16.07 16.65
C THR A 130 14.40 -16.94 15.52
N LEU A 131 13.17 -16.68 15.04
CA LEU A 131 12.59 -17.40 13.91
C LEU A 131 13.40 -17.19 12.62
N SER A 132 13.90 -15.98 12.37
CA SER A 132 14.80 -15.70 11.25
C SER A 132 16.08 -16.55 11.30
N ILE A 133 16.69 -16.67 12.49
CA ILE A 133 17.89 -17.51 12.69
C ILE A 133 17.55 -18.99 12.47
N VAL A 134 16.42 -19.45 12.99
CA VAL A 134 16.00 -20.85 12.83
C VAL A 134 15.76 -21.17 11.35
N LEU A 135 15.12 -20.27 10.59
CA LEU A 135 14.93 -20.43 9.14
C LEU A 135 16.27 -20.48 8.40
N LEU A 136 17.24 -19.66 8.81
CA LEU A 136 18.59 -19.69 8.24
C LEU A 136 19.29 -21.01 8.52
N LEU A 137 19.20 -21.50 9.76
CA LEU A 137 19.80 -22.78 10.15
C LEU A 137 19.13 -23.95 9.39
N ASP A 138 17.81 -23.95 9.27
CA ASP A 138 17.08 -24.98 8.52
C ASP A 138 17.50 -25.03 7.04
N LEU A 139 17.80 -23.87 6.45
CA LEU A 139 18.31 -23.77 5.07
C LEU A 139 19.75 -24.25 4.94
N MET A 140 20.58 -24.06 5.97
CA MET A 140 22.01 -24.41 5.92
C MET A 140 22.29 -25.86 6.36
N LEU A 141 21.41 -26.46 7.12
CA LEU A 141 21.57 -27.82 7.59
C LEU A 141 21.33 -28.82 6.46
N PRO A 142 22.05 -29.98 6.46
CA PRO A 142 21.84 -31.03 5.47
C PRO A 142 20.41 -31.60 5.63
N HIS A 143 19.76 -31.83 4.48
CA HIS A 143 18.43 -32.39 4.44
C HIS A 143 18.39 -33.80 5.04
N HIS A 144 17.30 -34.14 5.69
CA HIS A 144 17.03 -35.48 6.16
C HIS A 144 16.38 -36.29 5.03
N GLN A 145 16.88 -37.50 4.79
CA GLN A 145 16.33 -38.40 3.77
C GLN A 145 15.43 -39.45 4.42
N GLU A 146 14.19 -39.49 3.98
CA GLU A 146 13.20 -40.47 4.45
C GLU A 146 12.72 -41.34 3.28
N LYS A 147 12.66 -42.66 3.50
CA LYS A 147 12.08 -43.58 2.53
C LYS A 147 10.58 -43.63 2.71
N ASP A 148 9.86 -43.41 1.62
CA ASP A 148 8.40 -43.45 1.58
C ASP A 148 7.93 -44.06 0.24
N LYS A 149 6.63 -44.28 0.08
CA LYS A 149 6.03 -44.77 -1.16
C LYS A 149 5.02 -43.74 -1.67
N MET A 150 5.03 -43.48 -2.97
CA MET A 150 4.03 -42.65 -3.60
C MET A 150 2.72 -43.41 -3.67
N VAL A 151 1.64 -42.81 -3.14
CA VAL A 151 0.32 -43.42 -3.10
C VAL A 151 -0.59 -42.89 -4.23
N ALA A 152 -0.55 -41.58 -4.43
CA ALA A 152 -1.40 -40.94 -5.42
C ALA A 152 -0.79 -39.60 -5.89
N PHE A 153 -1.20 -39.16 -7.05
CA PHE A 153 -0.93 -37.79 -7.52
C PHE A 153 -2.20 -37.19 -8.15
N TYR A 154 -2.43 -35.91 -7.89
CA TYR A 154 -3.61 -35.20 -8.37
C TYR A 154 -3.18 -33.91 -9.07
N PRO A 155 -3.60 -33.67 -10.34
CA PRO A 155 -3.39 -32.40 -10.97
C PRO A 155 -4.25 -31.33 -10.28
N LYS A 156 -3.64 -30.27 -9.80
CA LYS A 156 -4.32 -29.15 -9.16
C LYS A 156 -4.15 -27.91 -10.04
N ALA A 157 -5.25 -27.38 -10.54
CA ALA A 157 -5.23 -26.13 -11.29
C ALA A 157 -5.00 -24.97 -10.32
N ILE A 158 -3.94 -24.20 -10.52
CA ILE A 158 -3.73 -22.94 -9.81
C ILE A 158 -4.48 -21.87 -10.59
N GLY A 159 -5.50 -21.27 -9.98
CA GLY A 159 -6.34 -20.24 -10.58
C GLY A 159 -5.52 -19.01 -10.98
N GLY A 160 -5.45 -18.72 -12.27
CA GLY A 160 -4.76 -17.59 -12.87
C GLY A 160 -4.57 -17.75 -14.38
N ILE A 161 -3.98 -16.85 -15.03
CA ILE A 161 -3.94 -16.54 -16.46
C ILE A 161 -3.19 -17.56 -17.34
N LYS A 162 -2.58 -18.61 -16.79
CA LYS A 162 -1.95 -19.73 -17.51
C LYS A 162 -2.30 -21.06 -16.85
N TYR A 163 -2.61 -22.07 -17.66
CA TYR A 163 -2.84 -23.45 -17.25
C TYR A 163 -1.55 -24.13 -16.78
N ASP A 164 -0.93 -23.61 -15.72
CA ASP A 164 0.16 -24.32 -15.05
C ASP A 164 -0.47 -25.27 -14.03
N TYR A 165 -0.50 -26.54 -14.38
CA TYR A 165 -0.90 -27.60 -13.46
C TYR A 165 0.24 -27.85 -12.46
N VAL A 166 -0.08 -27.79 -11.19
CA VAL A 166 0.76 -28.29 -10.11
C VAL A 166 0.21 -29.65 -9.72
N TYR A 167 1.08 -30.61 -9.56
CA TYR A 167 0.72 -31.93 -9.11
C TYR A 167 0.88 -32.04 -7.60
N GLU A 168 -0.21 -32.36 -6.92
CA GLU A 168 -0.18 -32.74 -5.49
C GLU A 168 0.14 -34.23 -5.42
N ILE A 169 1.30 -34.56 -4.85
CA ILE A 169 1.81 -35.92 -4.73
C ILE A 169 1.64 -36.34 -3.28
N ALA A 170 0.85 -37.38 -3.05
CA ALA A 170 0.61 -37.94 -1.72
C ALA A 170 1.49 -39.19 -1.51
N PHE A 171 2.13 -39.26 -0.35
CA PHE A 171 2.98 -40.35 0.08
C PHE A 171 2.32 -41.13 1.22
N SER A 172 2.77 -42.38 1.46
CA SER A 172 2.12 -43.31 2.41
C SER A 172 2.19 -42.83 3.88
N LYS A 173 3.19 -42.06 4.24
CA LYS A 173 3.38 -41.50 5.61
C LYS A 173 2.75 -40.12 5.78
N ASN A 174 1.63 -39.83 5.11
CA ASN A 174 0.93 -38.55 5.15
C ASN A 174 1.77 -37.34 4.68
N ASN A 175 2.88 -37.57 3.98
CA ASN A 175 3.62 -36.50 3.36
C ASN A 175 2.93 -36.06 2.06
N THR A 176 2.81 -34.77 1.85
CA THR A 176 2.33 -34.19 0.60
C THR A 176 3.39 -33.25 0.01
N LEU A 177 3.59 -33.33 -1.27
CA LEU A 177 4.54 -32.48 -1.99
C LEU A 177 3.90 -31.95 -3.25
N PHE A 178 4.08 -30.67 -3.50
CA PHE A 178 3.59 -30.02 -4.71
C PHE A 178 4.74 -29.86 -5.71
N ALA A 179 4.60 -30.41 -6.92
CA ALA A 179 5.60 -30.33 -7.97
C ALA A 179 5.03 -29.74 -9.25
N GLN A 180 5.77 -28.83 -9.88
CA GLN A 180 5.37 -28.15 -11.12
C GLN A 180 5.53 -29.04 -12.34
N ARG A 181 6.50 -29.95 -12.32
CA ARG A 181 6.74 -30.93 -13.37
C ARG A 181 6.59 -32.32 -12.81
N PHE A 182 5.76 -33.10 -13.45
CA PHE A 182 5.62 -34.51 -13.18
C PHE A 182 5.97 -35.25 -14.47
N PHE A 183 6.79 -36.30 -14.39
CA PHE A 183 7.12 -37.09 -15.57
C PHE A 183 5.92 -37.98 -15.91
N GLU A 184 5.31 -37.77 -17.07
CA GLU A 184 4.15 -38.52 -17.54
C GLU A 184 4.38 -40.04 -17.60
N ASN A 185 5.65 -40.48 -17.62
CA ASN A 185 6.03 -41.91 -17.65
C ASN A 185 6.19 -42.52 -16.24
N TRP A 186 5.95 -41.76 -15.17
CA TRP A 186 5.95 -42.34 -13.83
C TRP A 186 4.67 -43.18 -13.66
N LYS A 187 4.81 -44.48 -13.90
CA LYS A 187 3.79 -45.43 -13.46
C LYS A 187 3.75 -45.33 -11.94
N LEU A 188 2.56 -45.35 -11.34
CA LEU A 188 2.36 -45.59 -9.92
C LEU A 188 3.07 -46.90 -9.58
N SER A 189 4.35 -46.81 -9.37
CA SER A 189 5.20 -47.96 -9.08
C SER A 189 5.24 -48.08 -7.57
N GLU A 190 5.10 -49.29 -7.07
CA GLU A 190 5.35 -49.61 -5.65
C GLU A 190 6.80 -49.38 -5.25
N SER A 191 7.62 -48.79 -6.11
CA SER A 191 9.03 -48.50 -5.87
C SER A 191 9.17 -47.47 -4.71
N PRO A 192 10.09 -47.73 -3.79
CA PRO A 192 10.36 -46.80 -2.70
C PRO A 192 10.99 -45.50 -3.25
N VAL A 193 10.50 -44.39 -2.76
CA VAL A 193 10.94 -43.04 -3.07
C VAL A 193 11.69 -42.48 -1.87
N ILE A 194 12.74 -41.75 -2.13
CA ILE A 194 13.46 -41.01 -1.08
C ILE A 194 12.98 -39.57 -1.13
N ILE A 195 12.40 -39.11 -0.01
CA ILE A 195 11.96 -37.73 0.19
C ILE A 195 13.03 -37.01 0.99
N GLU A 196 13.47 -35.88 0.49
CA GLU A 196 14.37 -34.99 1.20
C GLU A 196 13.54 -33.95 1.94
N LYS A 197 13.71 -33.88 3.25
CA LYS A 197 13.05 -32.92 4.14
C LYS A 197 14.05 -31.99 4.78
N SER A 198 13.62 -30.76 5.05
CA SER A 198 14.42 -29.86 5.86
C SER A 198 14.59 -30.41 7.29
N ARG A 199 15.71 -30.07 7.94
CA ARG A 199 16.11 -30.68 9.20
C ARG A 199 15.25 -30.28 10.39
N LEU A 200 14.91 -28.99 10.50
CA LEU A 200 14.22 -28.45 11.67
C LEU A 200 12.70 -28.43 11.52
N PHE A 201 12.21 -28.10 10.33
CA PHE A 201 10.78 -27.99 10.08
C PHE A 201 10.16 -29.20 9.39
N HIS A 202 10.96 -30.22 9.03
CA HIS A 202 10.55 -31.41 8.30
C HIS A 202 9.72 -31.13 7.05
N THR A 203 9.93 -29.95 6.42
CA THR A 203 9.23 -29.62 5.20
C THR A 203 9.85 -30.37 4.02
N PRO A 204 9.05 -31.07 3.19
CA PRO A 204 9.56 -31.76 2.03
C PRO A 204 10.11 -30.75 1.00
N VAL A 205 11.34 -30.94 0.58
CA VAL A 205 12.08 -30.07 -0.36
C VAL A 205 12.14 -30.71 -1.75
N SER A 206 12.45 -31.97 -1.82
CA SER A 206 12.58 -32.73 -3.07
C SER A 206 12.31 -34.22 -2.83
N PHE A 207 12.11 -34.94 -3.92
CA PHE A 207 12.05 -36.40 -3.87
C PHE A 207 12.68 -37.00 -5.13
N HIS A 208 13.18 -38.19 -5.03
CA HIS A 208 13.74 -38.96 -6.13
C HIS A 208 13.47 -40.45 -5.95
N GLU A 209 13.40 -41.16 -7.05
CA GLU A 209 13.29 -42.62 -7.04
C GLU A 209 14.65 -43.23 -6.63
N MET A 210 14.62 -44.35 -5.89
CA MET A 210 15.81 -44.93 -5.29
C MET A 210 16.89 -45.31 -6.30
N ASN A 211 16.53 -45.52 -7.57
CA ASN A 211 17.43 -45.97 -8.65
C ASN A 211 17.53 -45.00 -9.83
N SER A 212 16.96 -43.82 -9.74
CA SER A 212 16.98 -42.86 -10.86
C SER A 212 17.29 -41.43 -10.43
N SER A 213 18.02 -40.73 -11.24
CA SER A 213 18.14 -39.26 -11.21
C SER A 213 17.46 -38.72 -12.47
N PRO A 214 16.70 -37.62 -12.38
CA PRO A 214 16.90 -36.48 -11.51
C PRO A 214 15.89 -36.37 -10.33
N SER A 215 16.29 -35.65 -9.28
CA SER A 215 15.38 -35.28 -8.18
C SER A 215 14.31 -34.30 -8.65
N ILE A 216 13.07 -34.55 -8.27
CA ILE A 216 11.94 -33.63 -8.51
C ILE A 216 11.89 -32.65 -7.34
N GLN A 217 12.11 -31.37 -7.61
CA GLN A 217 12.04 -30.34 -6.58
C GLN A 217 10.58 -29.99 -6.26
N ALA A 218 10.34 -29.73 -4.98
CA ALA A 218 9.08 -29.22 -4.51
C ALA A 218 8.79 -27.85 -5.14
N CYS A 219 7.54 -27.67 -5.55
CA CYS A 219 7.09 -26.44 -6.15
C CYS A 219 6.94 -25.32 -5.14
N PHE A 220 6.96 -24.14 -5.68
CA PHE A 220 6.91 -22.85 -5.05
C PHE A 220 5.66 -22.65 -4.16
N ASP A 221 4.55 -23.33 -4.47
CA ASP A 221 3.29 -23.08 -3.80
C ASP A 221 3.23 -23.80 -2.44
N PHE A 222 3.22 -22.98 -1.38
CA PHE A 222 3.05 -23.39 0.02
C PHE A 222 4.23 -24.14 0.68
N ASN A 223 5.39 -24.19 0.07
CA ASN A 223 6.54 -24.79 0.71
C ASN A 223 7.39 -23.76 1.45
N LEU A 224 7.53 -23.94 2.77
CA LEU A 224 8.34 -23.05 3.61
C LEU A 224 9.82 -22.99 3.13
N ALA A 225 10.34 -24.10 2.62
CA ALA A 225 11.72 -24.18 2.12
C ALA A 225 11.94 -23.27 0.90
N ALA A 226 10.96 -23.15 0.00
CA ALA A 226 11.03 -22.26 -1.16
C ALA A 226 11.01 -20.76 -0.77
N PHE A 227 10.30 -20.42 0.30
CA PHE A 227 10.19 -19.06 0.82
C PHE A 227 11.16 -18.75 1.97
N GLY A 228 12.04 -19.65 2.33
CA GLY A 228 12.93 -19.52 3.49
C GLY A 228 13.74 -18.22 3.49
N LEU A 229 14.40 -17.86 2.40
CA LEU A 229 15.15 -16.60 2.29
C LEU A 229 14.30 -15.34 2.37
N PRO A 230 13.21 -15.18 1.59
CA PRO A 230 12.31 -14.03 1.72
C PRO A 230 11.70 -13.90 3.12
N LEU A 231 11.29 -15.01 3.74
CA LEU A 231 10.73 -15.01 5.09
C LEU A 231 11.78 -14.63 6.13
N MET A 232 13.00 -15.13 6.02
CA MET A 232 14.10 -14.74 6.88
C MET A 232 14.31 -13.22 6.87
N ILE A 233 14.36 -12.60 5.68
CA ILE A 233 14.51 -11.16 5.53
C ILE A 233 13.29 -10.43 6.13
N LEU A 234 12.08 -10.92 5.89
CA LEU A 234 10.86 -10.34 6.43
C LEU A 234 10.86 -10.34 7.98
N PHE A 235 11.31 -11.42 8.59
CA PHE A 235 11.39 -11.52 10.06
C PHE A 235 12.50 -10.68 10.70
N LEU A 236 13.44 -10.13 9.90
CA LEU A 236 14.40 -9.12 10.36
C LEU A 236 13.82 -7.70 10.40
N VAL A 237 12.72 -7.43 9.68
CA VAL A 237 12.11 -6.09 9.62
C VAL A 237 11.78 -5.50 10.99
N PRO A 238 11.26 -6.24 12.00
CA PRO A 238 10.99 -5.70 13.32
C PRO A 238 12.21 -5.16 14.08
N LEU A 239 13.42 -5.54 13.68
CA LEU A 239 14.64 -5.01 14.29
C LEU A 239 14.89 -3.54 13.90
N ILE A 240 14.38 -3.09 12.75
CA ILE A 240 14.59 -1.72 12.28
C ILE A 240 13.99 -0.71 13.27
N PRO A 241 12.71 -0.74 13.65
CA PRO A 241 12.17 0.16 14.68
C PRO A 241 12.75 -0.12 16.08
N TYR A 242 13.23 -1.32 16.35
CA TYR A 242 13.87 -1.65 17.62
C TYR A 242 15.17 -0.86 17.82
N PHE A 243 16.03 -0.80 16.80
CA PHE A 243 17.32 -0.09 16.85
C PHE A 243 17.19 1.39 16.49
N PHE A 244 16.36 1.73 15.52
CA PHE A 244 16.24 3.09 15.00
C PHE A 244 14.94 3.77 15.47
N LYS A 245 14.94 4.25 16.71
CA LYS A 245 13.81 4.98 17.32
C LYS A 245 13.80 6.44 16.87
N ARG A 246 13.41 6.71 15.64
CA ARG A 246 13.27 8.08 15.13
C ARG A 246 11.79 8.40 14.91
N LYS A 247 11.39 9.65 15.20
CA LYS A 247 10.04 10.17 14.95
C LYS A 247 9.81 10.35 13.43
N THR A 248 9.61 9.25 12.70
CA THR A 248 9.39 9.26 11.27
C THR A 248 8.15 8.43 10.93
N VAL A 249 7.52 8.75 9.80
CA VAL A 249 6.41 7.97 9.26
C VAL A 249 6.81 6.51 9.06
N TYR A 250 8.05 6.28 8.61
CA TYR A 250 8.61 4.93 8.42
C TYR A 250 8.67 4.12 9.71
N PHE A 251 9.06 4.76 10.83
CA PHE A 251 9.05 4.09 12.14
C PHE A 251 7.65 3.60 12.49
N THR A 252 6.66 4.48 12.39
CA THR A 252 5.27 4.16 12.71
C THR A 252 4.73 3.06 11.79
N PHE A 253 4.99 3.15 10.50
CA PHE A 253 4.58 2.14 9.52
C PHE A 253 5.20 0.77 9.84
N LEU A 254 6.52 0.69 9.98
CA LEU A 254 7.21 -0.56 10.28
C LEU A 254 6.82 -1.14 11.66
N TYR A 255 6.55 -0.29 12.64
CA TYR A 255 6.03 -0.72 13.94
C TYR A 255 4.69 -1.44 13.78
N HIS A 256 3.74 -0.86 13.04
CA HIS A 256 2.43 -1.48 12.83
C HIS A 256 2.50 -2.72 11.94
N VAL A 257 3.31 -2.72 10.90
CA VAL A 257 3.55 -3.91 10.06
C VAL A 257 4.11 -5.04 10.91
N SER A 258 5.08 -4.76 11.77
CA SER A 258 5.66 -5.78 12.66
C SER A 258 4.62 -6.35 13.62
N PHE A 259 3.76 -5.51 14.17
CA PHE A 259 2.76 -5.90 15.14
C PHE A 259 1.58 -6.66 14.54
N TRP A 260 1.04 -6.17 13.42
CA TRP A 260 -0.20 -6.69 12.82
C TRP A 260 0.01 -7.73 11.73
N LEU A 261 1.18 -7.74 11.10
CA LEU A 261 1.47 -8.66 10.00
C LEU A 261 2.52 -9.70 10.40
N ILE A 262 3.71 -9.26 10.82
CA ILE A 262 4.85 -10.16 11.03
C ILE A 262 4.66 -11.03 12.27
N GLY A 263 4.17 -10.46 13.38
CA GLY A 263 3.89 -11.22 14.60
C GLY A 263 2.88 -12.36 14.39
N PRO A 264 1.67 -12.10 13.88
CA PRO A 264 0.70 -13.14 13.56
C PRO A 264 1.20 -14.14 12.52
N LEU A 265 1.93 -13.69 11.49
CA LEU A 265 2.52 -14.57 10.48
C LEU A 265 3.48 -15.60 11.11
N GLY A 266 4.32 -15.16 12.05
CA GLY A 266 5.22 -16.06 12.77
C GLY A 266 4.46 -17.13 13.57
N ILE A 267 3.37 -16.74 14.23
CA ILE A 267 2.52 -17.68 14.97
C ILE A 267 1.87 -18.69 14.01
N ILE A 268 1.36 -18.24 12.87
CA ILE A 268 0.75 -19.12 11.86
C ILE A 268 1.78 -20.11 11.32
N ILE A 269 2.98 -19.66 10.99
CA ILE A 269 4.04 -20.54 10.46
C ILE A 269 4.42 -21.61 11.47
N LEU A 270 4.54 -21.27 12.73
CA LEU A 270 4.88 -22.23 13.78
C LEU A 270 3.70 -23.16 14.13
N GLY A 271 2.46 -22.66 14.05
CA GLY A 271 1.26 -23.43 14.37
C GLY A 271 0.79 -24.41 13.29
N THR A 272 1.34 -24.29 12.07
CA THR A 272 0.95 -25.17 10.95
C THR A 272 1.92 -26.34 10.79
N GLY A 273 1.38 -27.55 10.51
CA GLY A 273 2.17 -28.72 10.14
C GLY A 273 3.11 -29.23 11.23
N GLU A 274 2.69 -29.15 12.50
CA GLU A 274 3.46 -29.64 13.66
C GLU A 274 4.89 -29.06 13.78
N ARG A 275 5.16 -27.95 13.11
CA ARG A 275 6.50 -27.33 13.06
C ARG A 275 7.01 -26.89 14.42
N LEU A 276 6.10 -26.51 15.32
CA LEU A 276 6.48 -26.13 16.68
C LEU A 276 7.01 -27.35 17.46
N SER A 277 6.41 -28.54 17.31
CA SER A 277 6.87 -29.78 17.94
C SER A 277 8.22 -30.20 17.37
N HIS A 278 8.39 -30.17 16.06
CA HIS A 278 9.68 -30.47 15.41
C HIS A 278 10.77 -29.49 15.83
N LEU A 279 10.45 -28.21 15.98
CA LEU A 279 11.42 -27.21 16.46
C LEU A 279 11.81 -27.47 17.92
N LEU A 280 10.86 -27.84 18.80
CA LEU A 280 11.15 -28.12 20.19
C LEU A 280 11.99 -29.40 20.38
N THR A 281 11.85 -30.35 19.49
CA THR A 281 12.63 -31.59 19.49
C THR A 281 13.92 -31.48 18.67
N LEU A 282 14.24 -30.29 18.13
CA LEU A 282 15.39 -30.04 17.23
C LEU A 282 15.41 -31.01 16.02
N GLY A 283 14.24 -31.43 15.55
CA GLY A 283 14.11 -32.34 14.45
C GLY A 283 14.53 -33.80 14.76
N PHE A 284 14.48 -34.20 16.01
CA PHE A 284 14.75 -35.59 16.43
C PHE A 284 13.47 -36.39 16.70
N ALA A 285 12.28 -35.77 16.50
CA ALA A 285 10.98 -36.47 16.69
C ALA A 285 10.36 -36.83 15.35
#